data_e27bd83286458409a6d818dc9e583b44
#
_entry.id   e27bd83286458409a6d818dc9e583b44
#
_cell.length_a   1.000
_cell.length_b   1.000
_cell.length_c   1.000
_cell.angle_alpha   90.00
_cell.angle_beta   90.00
_cell.angle_gamma   90.00
#
_symmetry.space_group_name_H-M   'P 1'
#
loop_
_entity.id
_entity.type
_entity.pdbx_description
1 polymer ?
#
loop_
_entity_poly.entity_id
_entity_poly.type
_entity_poly.pdbx_seq_one_letter_code
_entity_poly.pdbx_strand_id
1 'polypeptide(L)'
;MLGELAQSAGEIVKKLAEYEYDTFLIGASIPQTVLDREDELRSRLKIKGKESVKSQITRMLTRKISKSTGKRADYSRPDITVLLSLFDGSIQINARSIWLSARYLKMRRGLSQRASDCKQCNGLGCAACNYLGKSGENIQSIASSFFCKKFGAEGCNFVWLGSEDENSLVEGSGRPFFVEVLRPKNRLTSKYRSKLNSRLVFKSKDIKITRVARLEKRITEVPQFDVKCVVHLLRKETESSQIISGEEIERNFAEAMVNVHLSRKYRVVQRMIHSIRVNLLEGGSKAELLISCEGGVPIKKFITGQDGSVEPNLSGLLSLYIIDQEKPFDILDVKVRKAQPKSGRRGLEQPSTPEGQFQDLDA
;
A
#
# COMPACT_ATOMS: atom_id res chain seq x y z
N MET A 1 12.49 -24.32 36.59
CA MET A 1 12.95 -23.13 35.83
C MET A 1 13.83 -23.46 34.62
N LEU A 2 15.06 -24.04 34.77
CA LEU A 2 15.89 -24.39 33.58
C LEU A 2 15.24 -25.45 32.67
N GLY A 3 14.59 -26.46 33.25
CA GLY A 3 13.85 -27.47 32.50
C GLY A 3 12.64 -26.90 31.74
N GLU A 4 11.88 -26.04 32.35
CA GLU A 4 10.71 -25.36 31.76
C GLU A 4 11.14 -24.43 30.59
N LEU A 5 12.20 -23.68 30.75
CA LEU A 5 12.77 -22.87 29.66
C LEU A 5 13.29 -23.74 28.52
N ALA A 6 13.76 -24.95 28.83
CA ALA A 6 14.17 -25.91 27.80
C ALA A 6 12.97 -26.43 27.00
N GLN A 7 11.87 -26.72 27.68
CA GLN A 7 10.61 -27.13 27.10
C GLN A 7 10.01 -25.99 26.25
N SER A 8 9.92 -24.78 26.80
CA SER A 8 9.43 -23.58 26.07
C SER A 8 10.22 -23.31 24.80
N ALA A 9 11.57 -23.48 24.85
CA ALA A 9 12.39 -23.33 23.64
C ALA A 9 12.05 -24.39 22.58
N GLY A 10 11.76 -25.64 22.98
CA GLY A 10 11.33 -26.71 22.08
C GLY A 10 9.99 -26.38 21.41
N GLU A 11 9.03 -25.88 22.20
CA GLU A 11 7.70 -25.48 21.70
C GLU A 11 7.81 -24.28 20.75
N ILE A 12 8.64 -23.29 21.05
CA ILE A 12 8.92 -22.15 20.15
C ILE A 12 9.50 -22.66 18.83
N VAL A 13 10.48 -23.56 18.85
CA VAL A 13 11.10 -24.12 17.64
C VAL A 13 10.03 -24.86 16.81
N LYS A 14 9.17 -25.66 17.45
CA LYS A 14 8.07 -26.36 16.76
C LYS A 14 7.09 -25.40 16.07
N LYS A 15 6.69 -24.32 16.75
CA LYS A 15 5.81 -23.29 16.16
C LYS A 15 6.51 -22.49 15.04
N LEU A 16 7.81 -22.19 15.20
CA LEU A 16 8.60 -21.50 14.20
C LEU A 16 8.82 -22.33 12.92
N ALA A 17 8.74 -23.65 12.97
CA ALA A 17 8.83 -24.54 11.82
C ALA A 17 7.70 -24.33 10.81
N GLU A 18 6.57 -23.71 11.22
CA GLU A 18 5.49 -23.34 10.30
C GLU A 18 5.79 -22.10 9.45
N TYR A 19 6.87 -21.39 9.75
CA TYR A 19 7.20 -20.11 9.14
C TYR A 19 8.51 -20.17 8.34
N GLU A 20 8.54 -19.44 7.27
CA GLU A 20 9.76 -19.16 6.50
C GLU A 20 10.36 -17.83 6.97
N TYR A 21 11.58 -17.85 7.53
CA TYR A 21 12.27 -16.66 8.03
C TYR A 21 13.79 -16.84 8.01
N ASP A 22 14.52 -15.74 8.01
CA ASP A 22 15.99 -15.71 8.12
C ASP A 22 16.43 -15.14 9.47
N THR A 23 15.63 -14.25 10.05
CA THR A 23 15.95 -13.58 11.32
C THR A 23 14.77 -13.60 12.28
N PHE A 24 15.09 -13.60 13.59
CA PHE A 24 14.08 -13.59 14.63
C PHE A 24 14.49 -12.74 15.84
N LEU A 25 13.50 -12.38 16.65
CA LEU A 25 13.69 -11.73 17.96
C LEU A 25 12.86 -12.48 19.01
N ILE A 26 13.45 -12.71 20.18
CA ILE A 26 12.73 -13.27 21.33
C ILE A 26 12.47 -12.16 22.34
N GLY A 27 11.23 -12.01 22.75
CA GLY A 27 10.79 -11.23 23.89
C GLY A 27 10.24 -12.14 24.98
N ALA A 28 10.33 -11.71 26.23
CA ALA A 28 9.68 -12.37 27.36
C ALA A 28 8.80 -11.36 28.12
N SER A 29 7.58 -11.76 28.45
CA SER A 29 6.73 -11.09 29.41
C SER A 29 6.89 -11.80 30.75
N ILE A 30 7.26 -11.07 31.80
CA ILE A 30 7.53 -11.60 33.15
C ILE A 30 6.48 -11.02 34.10
N PRO A 31 5.94 -11.80 35.04
CA PRO A 31 5.04 -11.29 36.07
C PRO A 31 5.69 -10.14 36.86
N GLN A 32 4.90 -9.10 37.15
CA GLN A 32 5.40 -7.93 37.86
C GLN A 32 6.02 -8.28 39.23
N THR A 33 5.41 -9.22 39.92
CA THR A 33 5.91 -9.74 41.24
C THR A 33 7.33 -10.25 41.17
N VAL A 34 7.77 -10.83 40.05
CA VAL A 34 9.14 -11.32 39.86
C VAL A 34 10.08 -10.16 39.61
N LEU A 35 9.64 -9.14 38.86
CA LEU A 35 10.44 -7.93 38.63
C LEU A 35 10.63 -7.13 39.91
N ASP A 36 9.55 -6.94 40.70
CA ASP A 36 9.60 -6.24 41.98
C ASP A 36 10.56 -6.96 42.97
N ARG A 37 10.51 -8.29 42.96
CA ARG A 37 11.43 -9.08 43.79
C ARG A 37 12.89 -9.00 43.33
N GLU A 38 13.12 -8.95 42.03
CA GLU A 38 14.45 -8.71 41.45
C GLU A 38 14.97 -7.35 41.91
N ASP A 39 14.17 -6.30 41.82
CA ASP A 39 14.57 -4.94 42.20
C ASP A 39 14.83 -4.79 43.69
N GLU A 40 14.01 -5.42 44.57
CA GLU A 40 14.20 -5.47 45.99
C GLU A 40 15.55 -6.12 46.33
N LEU A 41 15.85 -7.29 45.74
CA LEU A 41 17.11 -8.02 45.98
C LEU A 41 18.30 -7.23 45.46
N ARG A 42 18.20 -6.58 44.30
CA ARG A 42 19.27 -5.73 43.75
C ARG A 42 19.56 -4.54 44.65
N SER A 43 18.52 -3.89 45.17
CA SER A 43 18.68 -2.77 46.10
C SER A 43 19.33 -3.21 47.40
N ARG A 44 18.79 -4.27 48.02
CA ARG A 44 19.31 -4.79 49.30
C ARG A 44 20.77 -5.26 49.23
N LEU A 45 21.15 -5.93 48.13
CA LEU A 45 22.48 -6.47 47.91
C LEU A 45 23.43 -5.50 47.18
N LYS A 46 22.96 -4.27 46.89
CA LYS A 46 23.71 -3.22 46.16
C LYS A 46 24.31 -3.71 44.83
N ILE A 47 23.58 -4.59 44.14
CA ILE A 47 24.03 -5.17 42.87
C ILE A 47 23.87 -4.14 41.75
N LYS A 48 24.99 -3.70 41.17
CA LYS A 48 25.03 -2.79 40.04
C LYS A 48 25.56 -3.51 38.79
N GLY A 49 25.07 -3.12 37.59
CA GLY A 49 25.62 -3.55 36.30
C GLY A 49 25.38 -5.02 35.92
N LYS A 50 24.61 -5.77 36.68
CA LYS A 50 24.26 -7.16 36.35
C LYS A 50 23.03 -7.19 35.40
N GLU A 51 23.05 -8.15 34.50
CA GLU A 51 21.95 -8.40 33.58
C GLU A 51 20.65 -8.75 34.34
N SER A 52 19.51 -8.22 33.88
CA SER A 52 18.19 -8.54 34.48
C SER A 52 17.76 -9.98 34.17
N VAL A 53 16.88 -10.53 35.01
CA VAL A 53 16.31 -11.86 34.79
C VAL A 53 15.66 -11.95 33.40
N LYS A 54 14.95 -10.90 32.99
CA LYS A 54 14.35 -10.83 31.67
C LYS A 54 15.40 -10.94 30.53
N SER A 55 16.51 -10.21 30.65
CA SER A 55 17.57 -10.24 29.65
C SER A 55 18.28 -11.59 29.63
N GLN A 56 18.51 -12.21 30.78
CA GLN A 56 19.08 -13.56 30.86
C GLN A 56 18.20 -14.60 30.18
N ILE A 57 16.90 -14.60 30.47
CA ILE A 57 15.94 -15.53 29.86
C ILE A 57 15.89 -15.35 28.33
N THR A 58 15.74 -14.11 27.84
CA THR A 58 15.69 -13.86 26.40
C THR A 58 16.98 -14.25 25.71
N ARG A 59 18.14 -13.99 26.32
CA ARG A 59 19.46 -14.39 25.81
C ARG A 59 19.63 -15.92 25.76
N MET A 60 19.23 -16.63 26.81
CA MET A 60 19.29 -18.10 26.86
C MET A 60 18.38 -18.72 25.77
N LEU A 61 17.13 -18.26 25.64
CA LEU A 61 16.21 -18.71 24.62
C LEU A 61 16.75 -18.42 23.22
N THR A 62 17.24 -17.20 22.97
CA THR A 62 17.82 -16.79 21.70
C THR A 62 18.96 -17.71 21.29
N ARG A 63 19.92 -17.99 22.19
CA ARG A 63 21.04 -18.91 21.93
C ARG A 63 20.56 -20.31 21.58
N LYS A 64 19.62 -20.85 22.38
CA LYS A 64 19.09 -22.21 22.18
C LYS A 64 18.34 -22.33 20.84
N ILE A 65 17.47 -21.36 20.52
CA ILE A 65 16.71 -21.33 19.29
C ILE A 65 17.63 -21.13 18.08
N SER A 66 18.62 -20.21 18.14
CA SER A 66 19.61 -20.04 17.08
C SER A 66 20.38 -21.35 16.79
N LYS A 67 20.79 -22.06 17.86
CA LYS A 67 21.50 -23.35 17.72
C LYS A 67 20.62 -24.42 17.07
N SER A 68 19.34 -24.49 17.46
CA SER A 68 18.40 -25.49 16.96
C SER A 68 17.92 -25.23 15.52
N THR A 69 17.78 -23.95 15.14
CA THR A 69 17.19 -23.55 13.84
C THR A 69 18.22 -23.13 12.79
N GLY A 70 19.47 -22.84 13.20
CA GLY A 70 20.48 -22.24 12.35
C GLY A 70 20.19 -20.80 11.95
N LYS A 71 19.16 -20.17 12.52
CA LYS A 71 18.74 -18.79 12.23
C LYS A 71 19.40 -17.82 13.20
N ARG A 72 19.53 -16.54 12.77
CA ARG A 72 20.19 -15.50 13.57
C ARG A 72 19.18 -14.57 14.24
N ALA A 73 19.53 -14.05 15.39
CA ALA A 73 18.78 -12.98 16.03
C ALA A 73 19.02 -11.63 15.32
N ASP A 74 17.98 -10.82 15.21
CA ASP A 74 18.02 -9.45 14.70
C ASP A 74 17.17 -8.56 15.60
N TYR A 75 17.80 -7.58 16.25
CA TYR A 75 17.14 -6.68 17.20
C TYR A 75 16.54 -5.43 16.55
N SER A 76 16.91 -5.14 15.32
CA SER A 76 16.45 -3.94 14.61
C SER A 76 15.26 -4.22 13.69
N ARG A 77 15.34 -5.29 12.91
CA ARG A 77 14.33 -5.58 11.87
C ARG A 77 14.10 -7.08 11.66
N PRO A 78 13.70 -7.83 12.72
CA PRO A 78 13.49 -9.26 12.62
C PRO A 78 12.37 -9.61 11.63
N ASP A 79 12.47 -10.79 11.02
CA ASP A 79 11.39 -11.33 10.20
C ASP A 79 10.23 -11.82 11.07
N ILE A 80 10.58 -12.39 12.24
CA ILE A 80 9.62 -12.90 13.21
C ILE A 80 9.99 -12.42 14.61
N THR A 81 9.00 -11.95 15.36
CA THR A 81 9.11 -11.70 16.80
C THR A 81 8.31 -12.76 17.54
N VAL A 82 8.95 -13.40 18.50
CA VAL A 82 8.32 -14.36 19.41
C VAL A 82 8.23 -13.73 20.80
N LEU A 83 7.05 -13.69 21.38
CA LEU A 83 6.83 -13.28 22.77
C LEU A 83 6.41 -14.49 23.58
N LEU A 84 7.24 -14.85 24.57
CA LEU A 84 6.95 -15.87 25.58
C LEU A 84 6.40 -15.18 26.83
N SER A 85 5.21 -15.53 27.26
CA SER A 85 4.66 -15.12 28.55
C SER A 85 5.04 -16.16 29.62
N LEU A 86 5.77 -15.73 30.65
CA LEU A 86 6.11 -16.58 31.77
C LEU A 86 5.01 -16.65 32.85
N PHE A 87 3.90 -15.92 32.61
CA PHE A 87 2.75 -15.96 33.49
C PHE A 87 1.90 -17.23 33.24
N ASP A 88 1.63 -17.51 31.98
CA ASP A 88 0.76 -18.58 31.51
C ASP A 88 1.42 -19.56 30.52
N GLY A 89 2.68 -19.38 30.22
CA GLY A 89 3.43 -20.18 29.23
C GLY A 89 3.04 -19.93 27.77
N SER A 90 2.21 -18.92 27.49
CA SER A 90 1.74 -18.66 26.12
C SER A 90 2.86 -18.16 25.21
N ILE A 91 2.84 -18.61 23.95
CA ILE A 91 3.81 -18.23 22.92
C ILE A 91 3.04 -17.54 21.79
N GLN A 92 3.31 -16.27 21.60
CA GLN A 92 2.79 -15.46 20.49
C GLN A 92 3.87 -15.28 19.43
N ILE A 93 3.51 -15.53 18.16
CA ILE A 93 4.39 -15.34 17.01
C ILE A 93 3.82 -14.22 16.15
N ASN A 94 4.63 -13.21 15.89
CA ASN A 94 4.30 -12.10 15.03
C ASN A 94 5.26 -12.04 13.85
N ALA A 95 4.82 -12.49 12.68
CA ALA A 95 5.56 -12.39 11.46
C ALA A 95 5.40 -10.98 10.87
N ARG A 96 6.52 -10.30 10.62
CA ARG A 96 6.54 -8.96 10.01
C ARG A 96 5.97 -9.03 8.60
N SER A 97 5.06 -8.11 8.28
CA SER A 97 4.50 -7.98 6.93
C SER A 97 5.57 -7.78 5.85
N ILE A 98 5.24 -8.19 4.63
CA ILE A 98 6.07 -7.98 3.45
C ILE A 98 5.34 -7.08 2.47
N TRP A 99 6.12 -6.24 1.77
CA TRP A 99 5.61 -5.37 0.72
C TRP A 99 6.00 -5.90 -0.65
N LEU A 100 5.02 -5.94 -1.55
CA LEU A 100 5.20 -6.38 -2.92
C LEU A 100 4.66 -5.31 -3.88
N SER A 101 5.28 -5.21 -5.05
CA SER A 101 4.70 -4.58 -6.23
C SER A 101 4.19 -5.69 -7.16
N ALA A 102 3.11 -5.40 -7.86
CA ALA A 102 2.56 -6.30 -8.87
C ALA A 102 1.82 -5.50 -9.93
N ARG A 103 1.41 -6.16 -11.01
CA ARG A 103 0.55 -5.59 -12.05
C ARG A 103 -0.61 -6.54 -12.32
N TYR A 104 -1.78 -5.97 -12.68
CA TYR A 104 -2.89 -6.78 -13.14
C TYR A 104 -3.38 -6.32 -14.50
N LEU A 105 -3.88 -7.27 -15.27
CA LEU A 105 -4.68 -7.07 -16.47
C LEU A 105 -6.12 -7.42 -16.13
N LYS A 106 -7.06 -6.66 -16.67
CA LYS A 106 -8.50 -6.91 -16.53
C LYS A 106 -9.08 -7.14 -17.92
N MET A 107 -9.57 -8.35 -18.14
CA MET A 107 -10.02 -8.84 -19.45
C MET A 107 -11.55 -8.87 -19.56
N ARG A 108 -12.26 -8.49 -18.50
CA ARG A 108 -13.72 -8.42 -18.45
C ARG A 108 -14.20 -7.08 -17.91
N ARG A 109 -15.20 -6.50 -18.55
CA ARG A 109 -15.96 -5.34 -18.03
C ARG A 109 -16.88 -5.76 -16.90
N GLY A 110 -17.42 -4.83 -16.14
CA GLY A 110 -18.30 -5.09 -15.00
C GLY A 110 -17.58 -5.62 -13.76
N LEU A 111 -16.25 -5.49 -13.68
CA LEU A 111 -15.45 -5.90 -12.52
C LEU A 111 -14.82 -4.67 -11.87
N SER A 112 -15.28 -4.31 -10.69
CA SER A 112 -14.75 -3.16 -9.96
C SER A 112 -13.35 -3.42 -9.40
N GLN A 113 -12.55 -2.36 -9.26
CA GLN A 113 -11.20 -2.46 -8.67
C GLN A 113 -11.25 -2.80 -7.18
N ARG A 114 -12.20 -2.19 -6.45
CA ARG A 114 -12.38 -2.35 -5.00
C ARG A 114 -13.81 -2.79 -4.70
N ALA A 115 -14.00 -3.43 -3.56
CA ALA A 115 -15.34 -3.67 -3.05
C ALA A 115 -16.07 -2.34 -2.81
N SER A 116 -17.23 -2.18 -3.40
CA SER A 116 -18.20 -1.13 -3.06
C SER A 116 -19.21 -1.66 -2.05
N ASP A 117 -19.94 -0.76 -1.42
CA ASP A 117 -21.07 -1.18 -0.59
C ASP A 117 -22.15 -1.84 -1.48
N CYS A 118 -22.83 -2.82 -0.94
CA CYS A 118 -23.91 -3.50 -1.64
C CYS A 118 -25.01 -2.50 -1.97
N LYS A 119 -25.40 -2.42 -3.25
CA LYS A 119 -26.40 -1.46 -3.73
C LYS A 119 -27.79 -1.67 -3.11
N GLN A 120 -28.13 -2.90 -2.68
CA GLN A 120 -29.41 -3.20 -2.06
C GLN A 120 -29.51 -2.81 -0.60
N CYS A 121 -28.43 -2.99 0.17
CA CYS A 121 -28.46 -2.75 1.62
C CYS A 121 -27.51 -1.61 2.06
N ASN A 122 -26.90 -0.88 1.14
CA ASN A 122 -25.97 0.22 1.43
C ASN A 122 -24.92 -0.11 2.49
N GLY A 123 -24.39 -1.34 2.46
CA GLY A 123 -23.35 -1.79 3.37
C GLY A 123 -23.84 -2.49 4.65
N LEU A 124 -25.15 -2.53 4.91
CA LEU A 124 -25.73 -3.13 6.14
C LEU A 124 -25.67 -4.66 6.18
N GLY A 125 -25.61 -5.30 5.01
CA GLY A 125 -25.69 -6.75 4.87
C GLY A 125 -27.13 -7.22 4.53
N CYS A 126 -27.28 -7.99 3.45
CA CYS A 126 -28.54 -8.61 3.03
C CYS A 126 -28.28 -9.93 2.30
N ALA A 127 -29.32 -10.70 2.02
CA ALA A 127 -29.21 -11.97 1.31
C ALA A 127 -28.48 -11.87 -0.04
N ALA A 128 -28.69 -10.78 -0.79
CA ALA A 128 -28.03 -10.58 -2.09
C ALA A 128 -26.50 -10.39 -2.00
N CYS A 129 -25.98 -9.94 -0.90
CA CYS A 129 -24.53 -9.83 -0.66
C CYS A 129 -24.03 -10.88 0.37
N ASN A 130 -24.77 -11.93 0.61
CA ASN A 130 -24.47 -12.94 1.62
C ASN A 130 -24.17 -12.34 2.99
N TYR A 131 -24.90 -11.30 3.39
CA TYR A 131 -24.74 -10.53 4.63
C TYR A 131 -23.40 -9.84 4.81
N LEU A 132 -22.56 -9.77 3.76
CA LEU A 132 -21.24 -9.13 3.79
C LEU A 132 -21.29 -7.59 3.69
N GLY A 133 -22.43 -7.03 3.30
CA GLY A 133 -22.60 -5.58 3.07
C GLY A 133 -21.78 -5.03 1.88
N LYS A 134 -21.09 -5.88 1.12
CA LYS A 134 -20.20 -5.50 0.03
C LYS A 134 -20.68 -6.08 -1.30
N SER A 135 -20.37 -5.36 -2.38
CA SER A 135 -20.53 -5.90 -3.73
C SER A 135 -19.71 -7.17 -3.91
N GLY A 136 -20.16 -8.05 -4.81
CA GLY A 136 -19.56 -9.36 -5.08
C GLY A 136 -18.07 -9.33 -5.44
N GLU A 137 -17.68 -10.21 -6.33
CA GLU A 137 -16.29 -10.37 -6.75
C GLU A 137 -15.71 -9.06 -7.34
N ASN A 138 -14.49 -8.71 -6.96
CA ASN A 138 -13.77 -7.53 -7.43
C ASN A 138 -12.27 -7.84 -7.51
N ILE A 139 -11.49 -6.99 -8.18
CA ILE A 139 -10.05 -7.22 -8.39
C ILE A 139 -9.31 -7.36 -7.05
N GLN A 140 -9.66 -6.53 -6.06
CA GLN A 140 -9.03 -6.56 -4.75
C GLN A 140 -9.28 -7.89 -4.01
N SER A 141 -10.51 -8.41 -4.05
CA SER A 141 -10.85 -9.69 -3.39
C SER A 141 -10.12 -10.87 -4.04
N ILE A 142 -10.06 -10.90 -5.37
CA ILE A 142 -9.34 -11.94 -6.12
C ILE A 142 -7.84 -11.89 -5.81
N ALA A 143 -7.25 -10.68 -5.86
CA ALA A 143 -5.84 -10.49 -5.55
C ALA A 143 -5.52 -10.85 -4.09
N SER A 144 -6.37 -10.45 -3.14
CA SER A 144 -6.22 -10.79 -1.73
C SER A 144 -6.22 -12.30 -1.52
N SER A 145 -7.19 -13.01 -2.09
CA SER A 145 -7.27 -14.47 -2.03
C SER A 145 -6.00 -15.13 -2.59
N PHE A 146 -5.52 -14.65 -3.73
CA PHE A 146 -4.27 -15.16 -4.33
C PHE A 146 -3.06 -14.97 -3.41
N PHE A 147 -2.85 -13.76 -2.88
CA PHE A 147 -1.70 -13.48 -2.03
C PHE A 147 -1.81 -14.16 -0.67
N CYS A 148 -2.98 -14.15 -0.03
CA CYS A 148 -3.19 -14.85 1.24
C CYS A 148 -2.91 -16.35 1.11
N LYS A 149 -3.44 -17.01 0.08
CA LYS A 149 -3.18 -18.43 -0.18
C LYS A 149 -1.69 -18.69 -0.47
N LYS A 150 -1.04 -17.84 -1.28
CA LYS A 150 0.35 -18.05 -1.70
C LYS A 150 1.35 -17.86 -0.55
N PHE A 151 1.08 -16.90 0.31
CA PHE A 151 1.97 -16.55 1.42
C PHE A 151 1.54 -17.13 2.77
N GLY A 152 0.40 -17.84 2.85
CA GLY A 152 -0.18 -18.29 4.12
C GLY A 152 -0.43 -17.11 5.05
N ALA A 153 -0.96 -16.01 4.51
CA ALA A 153 -1.10 -14.75 5.21
C ALA A 153 -2.52 -14.56 5.76
N GLU A 154 -2.63 -13.74 6.81
CA GLU A 154 -3.93 -13.44 7.44
C GLU A 154 -4.76 -12.44 6.62
N GLY A 155 -4.11 -11.59 5.81
CA GLY A 155 -4.78 -10.59 5.00
C GLY A 155 -3.81 -9.79 4.14
N CYS A 156 -4.39 -8.86 3.37
CA CYS A 156 -3.65 -7.97 2.48
C CYS A 156 -4.19 -6.55 2.53
N ASN A 157 -3.30 -5.55 2.59
CA ASN A 157 -3.62 -4.15 2.37
C ASN A 157 -3.11 -3.72 0.99
N PHE A 158 -3.92 -2.96 0.25
CA PHE A 158 -3.60 -2.55 -1.11
C PHE A 158 -3.38 -1.04 -1.22
N VAL A 159 -2.36 -0.65 -1.99
CA VAL A 159 -2.13 0.73 -2.42
C VAL A 159 -2.26 0.77 -3.95
N TRP A 160 -3.31 1.43 -4.42
CA TRP A 160 -3.64 1.55 -5.82
C TRP A 160 -3.08 2.84 -6.43
N LEU A 161 -2.59 2.76 -7.66
CA LEU A 161 -2.20 3.90 -8.46
C LEU A 161 -3.40 4.40 -9.28
N GLY A 162 -4.11 5.38 -8.73
CA GLY A 162 -5.33 5.90 -9.31
C GLY A 162 -6.50 4.91 -9.24
N SER A 163 -7.59 5.21 -9.93
CA SER A 163 -8.78 4.38 -10.05
C SER A 163 -9.12 4.11 -11.51
N GLU A 164 -9.87 3.05 -11.76
CA GLU A 164 -10.46 2.72 -13.05
C GLU A 164 -11.96 2.53 -12.91
N ASP A 165 -12.67 2.54 -14.02
CA ASP A 165 -14.07 2.21 -14.04
C ASP A 165 -14.30 0.70 -14.01
N GLU A 166 -15.43 0.26 -13.46
CA GLU A 166 -15.80 -1.18 -13.49
C GLU A 166 -15.95 -1.68 -14.92
N ASN A 167 -16.35 -0.81 -15.84
CA ASN A 167 -16.49 -1.10 -17.26
C ASN A 167 -15.25 -0.80 -18.12
N SER A 168 -14.13 -0.40 -17.51
CA SER A 168 -12.84 -0.30 -18.20
C SER A 168 -12.17 -1.66 -18.34
N LEU A 169 -11.45 -1.88 -19.44
CA LEU A 169 -10.44 -2.93 -19.55
C LEU A 169 -9.06 -2.41 -19.09
N VAL A 170 -8.18 -3.32 -18.73
CA VAL A 170 -6.77 -3.02 -18.43
C VAL A 170 -5.90 -3.96 -19.24
N GLU A 171 -5.20 -3.39 -20.20
CA GLU A 171 -4.45 -4.09 -21.23
C GLU A 171 -2.93 -3.86 -21.11
N GLY A 172 -2.19 -4.20 -22.18
CA GLY A 172 -0.76 -3.94 -22.35
C GLY A 172 0.10 -4.51 -21.23
N SER A 173 0.86 -3.64 -20.55
CA SER A 173 1.72 -4.08 -19.45
C SER A 173 0.97 -4.32 -18.13
N GLY A 174 -0.33 -4.05 -18.10
CA GLY A 174 -1.19 -4.12 -16.93
C GLY A 174 -1.02 -2.90 -16.01
N ARG A 175 -1.92 -2.76 -15.05
CA ARG A 175 -1.92 -1.68 -14.06
C ARG A 175 -1.11 -2.06 -12.84
N PRO A 176 -0.15 -1.22 -12.39
CA PRO A 176 0.62 -1.48 -11.20
C PRO A 176 -0.20 -1.25 -9.93
N PHE A 177 0.11 -2.02 -8.89
CA PHE A 177 -0.38 -1.84 -7.53
C PHE A 177 0.67 -2.33 -6.53
N PHE A 178 0.51 -1.91 -5.28
CA PHE A 178 1.33 -2.38 -4.18
C PHE A 178 0.46 -3.11 -3.17
N VAL A 179 1.01 -4.14 -2.55
CA VAL A 179 0.32 -4.94 -1.56
C VAL A 179 1.22 -5.19 -0.35
N GLU A 180 0.67 -4.93 0.82
CA GLU A 180 1.21 -5.37 2.09
C GLU A 180 0.55 -6.71 2.45
N VAL A 181 1.34 -7.76 2.52
CA VAL A 181 0.90 -9.10 2.94
C VAL A 181 1.11 -9.21 4.44
N LEU A 182 0.02 -9.39 5.19
CA LEU A 182 0.02 -9.33 6.65
C LEU A 182 0.33 -10.69 7.25
N ARG A 183 1.27 -10.72 8.19
CA ARG A 183 1.69 -11.91 8.95
C ARG A 183 1.89 -13.16 8.08
N PRO A 184 2.73 -13.10 7.04
CA PRO A 184 2.92 -14.22 6.13
C PRO A 184 3.66 -15.36 6.80
N LYS A 185 3.20 -16.61 6.60
CA LYS A 185 3.95 -17.81 6.94
C LYS A 185 5.10 -18.08 5.96
N ASN A 186 4.87 -17.83 4.66
CA ASN A 186 5.85 -17.96 3.58
C ASN A 186 6.34 -16.59 3.16
N ARG A 187 7.65 -16.38 3.09
CA ARG A 187 8.24 -15.03 2.85
C ARG A 187 9.00 -14.92 1.55
N LEU A 188 9.24 -16.00 0.84
CA LEU A 188 10.12 -16.05 -0.34
C LEU A 188 11.48 -15.44 0.01
N THR A 189 12.21 -16.11 0.90
CA THR A 189 13.52 -15.70 1.40
C THR A 189 14.55 -15.52 0.28
N SER A 190 15.73 -14.99 0.59
CA SER A 190 16.77 -14.56 -0.35
C SER A 190 17.11 -15.58 -1.45
N LYS A 191 16.96 -16.87 -1.16
CA LYS A 191 17.19 -17.98 -2.10
C LYS A 191 16.27 -17.94 -3.33
N TYR A 192 15.15 -17.20 -3.26
CA TYR A 192 14.14 -17.12 -4.33
C TYR A 192 13.92 -15.69 -4.87
N ARG A 193 14.63 -14.68 -4.37
CA ARG A 193 14.45 -13.26 -4.77
C ARG A 193 14.57 -13.04 -6.28
N SER A 194 15.55 -13.66 -6.93
CA SER A 194 15.78 -13.52 -8.38
C SER A 194 14.76 -14.28 -9.24
N LYS A 195 14.05 -15.26 -8.66
CA LYS A 195 13.09 -16.11 -9.38
C LYS A 195 11.63 -15.71 -9.17
N LEU A 196 11.35 -14.65 -8.39
CA LEU A 196 10.00 -14.22 -8.05
C LEU A 196 9.21 -13.78 -9.27
N ASN A 197 9.83 -12.96 -10.11
CA ASN A 197 9.18 -12.30 -11.26
C ASN A 197 8.61 -13.28 -12.30
N SER A 198 9.16 -14.48 -12.42
CA SER A 198 8.74 -15.47 -13.44
C SER A 198 7.78 -16.54 -12.90
N ARG A 199 7.69 -16.72 -11.57
CA ARG A 199 6.94 -17.83 -10.95
C ARG A 199 5.63 -17.42 -10.27
N LEU A 200 5.49 -16.15 -9.88
CA LEU A 200 4.26 -15.65 -9.27
C LEU A 200 3.37 -14.99 -10.32
N VAL A 201 2.62 -15.82 -11.01
CA VAL A 201 1.58 -15.39 -11.94
C VAL A 201 0.26 -16.00 -11.50
N PHE A 202 -0.77 -15.17 -11.37
CA PHE A 202 -2.16 -15.62 -11.27
C PHE A 202 -2.85 -15.38 -12.61
N LYS A 203 -3.64 -16.32 -13.08
CA LYS A 203 -4.41 -16.21 -14.31
C LYS A 203 -5.78 -16.84 -14.10
N SER A 204 -6.81 -16.06 -14.31
CA SER A 204 -8.19 -16.50 -14.50
C SER A 204 -8.69 -16.04 -15.88
N LYS A 205 -9.94 -16.32 -16.22
CA LYS A 205 -10.56 -15.78 -17.44
C LYS A 205 -10.73 -14.27 -17.39
N ASP A 206 -10.85 -13.67 -16.19
CA ASP A 206 -11.23 -12.27 -15.98
C ASP A 206 -10.04 -11.36 -15.65
N ILE A 207 -9.06 -11.88 -14.91
CA ILE A 207 -7.87 -11.13 -14.50
C ILE A 207 -6.59 -11.96 -14.59
N LYS A 208 -5.48 -11.24 -14.80
CA LYS A 208 -4.13 -11.82 -14.72
C LYS A 208 -3.25 -10.93 -13.84
N ILE A 209 -2.62 -11.49 -12.80
CA ILE A 209 -1.63 -10.79 -11.97
C ILE A 209 -0.23 -11.23 -12.39
N THR A 210 0.64 -10.27 -12.63
CA THR A 210 2.00 -10.49 -13.15
C THR A 210 3.01 -9.57 -12.49
N ARG A 211 4.30 -9.78 -12.79
CA ARG A 211 5.43 -8.94 -12.36
C ARG A 211 5.46 -8.71 -10.86
N VAL A 212 5.17 -9.76 -10.08
CA VAL A 212 5.23 -9.69 -8.62
C VAL A 212 6.68 -9.58 -8.16
N ALA A 213 7.03 -8.49 -7.51
CA ALA A 213 8.37 -8.24 -6.99
C ALA A 213 8.33 -7.77 -5.53
N ARG A 214 9.34 -8.15 -4.73
CA ARG A 214 9.45 -7.72 -3.35
C ARG A 214 9.97 -6.27 -3.28
N LEU A 215 9.37 -5.48 -2.41
CA LEU A 215 9.82 -4.14 -2.07
C LEU A 215 10.61 -4.17 -0.76
N GLU A 216 11.69 -3.40 -0.69
CA GLU A 216 12.52 -3.29 0.50
C GLU A 216 11.89 -2.39 1.56
N LYS A 217 11.12 -1.40 1.12
CA LYS A 217 10.50 -0.39 1.98
C LYS A 217 8.98 -0.38 1.81
N ARG A 218 8.30 0.04 2.88
CA ARG A 218 6.87 0.34 2.86
C ARG A 218 6.59 1.49 1.88
N ILE A 219 5.48 1.40 1.15
CA ILE A 219 4.97 2.51 0.34
C ILE A 219 4.19 3.43 1.28
N THR A 220 4.70 4.62 1.49
CA THR A 220 4.07 5.67 2.33
C THR A 220 3.27 6.67 1.50
N GLU A 221 3.70 6.91 0.26
CA GLU A 221 3.06 7.83 -0.68
C GLU A 221 2.84 7.14 -2.02
N VAL A 222 1.72 7.46 -2.68
CA VAL A 222 1.47 6.98 -4.03
C VAL A 222 2.41 7.72 -4.98
N PRO A 223 3.27 7.01 -5.74
CA PRO A 223 4.22 7.66 -6.64
C PRO A 223 3.52 8.35 -7.81
N GLN A 224 4.22 9.28 -8.45
CA GLN A 224 3.82 9.87 -9.73
C GLN A 224 3.75 8.78 -10.80
N PHE A 225 2.86 8.94 -11.78
CA PHE A 225 2.67 7.95 -12.82
C PHE A 225 2.14 8.57 -14.12
N ASP A 226 2.41 7.89 -15.23
CA ASP A 226 1.83 8.18 -16.54
C ASP A 226 0.79 7.12 -16.86
N VAL A 227 -0.37 7.56 -17.35
CA VAL A 227 -1.45 6.68 -17.82
C VAL A 227 -1.65 6.90 -19.30
N LYS A 228 -1.55 5.82 -20.07
CA LYS A 228 -2.00 5.77 -21.45
C LYS A 228 -3.36 5.08 -21.48
N CYS A 229 -4.39 5.76 -22.01
CA CYS A 229 -5.74 5.21 -22.06
C CYS A 229 -6.46 5.65 -23.36
N VAL A 230 -7.50 4.93 -23.72
CA VAL A 230 -8.44 5.31 -24.80
C VAL A 230 -9.77 5.64 -24.16
N VAL A 231 -10.25 6.84 -24.36
CA VAL A 231 -11.57 7.32 -23.92
C VAL A 231 -12.55 7.14 -25.07
N HIS A 232 -13.72 6.58 -24.78
CA HIS A 232 -14.80 6.40 -25.74
C HIS A 232 -15.74 7.61 -25.68
N LEU A 233 -16.03 8.19 -26.84
CA LEU A 233 -16.72 9.46 -26.99
C LEU A 233 -17.99 9.27 -27.79
N LEU A 234 -19.09 9.87 -27.32
CA LEU A 234 -20.36 10.00 -28.03
C LEU A 234 -20.51 11.45 -28.46
N ARG A 235 -20.80 11.69 -29.74
CA ARG A 235 -21.04 13.03 -30.27
C ARG A 235 -22.40 13.56 -29.83
N LYS A 236 -22.44 14.80 -29.33
CA LYS A 236 -23.72 15.50 -29.07
C LYS A 236 -24.37 15.95 -30.37
N GLU A 237 -25.66 15.84 -30.46
CA GLU A 237 -26.48 16.36 -31.60
C GLU A 237 -26.77 17.87 -31.42
N THR A 238 -25.76 18.70 -31.22
CA THR A 238 -25.96 20.15 -31.06
C THR A 238 -25.31 20.91 -32.20
N GLU A 239 -26.06 21.80 -32.83
CA GLU A 239 -25.64 22.51 -34.05
C GLU A 239 -24.60 23.61 -33.90
N SER A 240 -24.21 24.01 -32.70
CA SER A 240 -23.44 25.28 -32.49
C SER A 240 -22.32 25.27 -31.48
N SER A 241 -21.65 24.15 -31.22
CA SER A 241 -20.53 24.14 -30.26
C SER A 241 -19.18 24.13 -31.01
N GLN A 242 -18.27 25.01 -30.63
CA GLN A 242 -16.89 25.00 -31.12
C GLN A 242 -16.20 23.68 -30.73
N ILE A 243 -15.49 23.08 -31.68
CA ILE A 243 -14.67 21.90 -31.43
C ILE A 243 -13.46 22.37 -30.64
N ILE A 244 -13.37 21.99 -29.36
CA ILE A 244 -12.14 22.16 -28.59
C ILE A 244 -11.10 21.24 -29.23
N SER A 245 -9.98 21.83 -29.68
CA SER A 245 -8.89 21.06 -30.26
C SER A 245 -8.15 20.26 -29.18
N GLY A 246 -7.51 19.15 -29.56
CA GLY A 246 -6.64 18.41 -28.66
C GLY A 246 -5.57 19.30 -28.02
N GLU A 247 -5.00 20.25 -28.79
CA GLU A 247 -4.00 21.22 -28.32
C GLU A 247 -4.54 22.16 -27.25
N GLU A 248 -5.82 22.52 -27.31
CA GLU A 248 -6.43 23.36 -26.28
C GLU A 248 -6.64 22.60 -24.96
N ILE A 249 -7.02 21.32 -25.02
CA ILE A 249 -7.09 20.45 -23.84
C ILE A 249 -5.69 20.28 -23.25
N GLU A 250 -4.66 20.07 -24.07
CA GLU A 250 -3.28 19.94 -23.65
C GLU A 250 -2.77 21.20 -22.93
N ARG A 251 -3.10 22.39 -23.45
CA ARG A 251 -2.75 23.69 -22.81
C ARG A 251 -3.44 23.89 -21.48
N ASN A 252 -4.72 23.54 -21.37
CA ASN A 252 -5.49 23.69 -20.12
C ASN A 252 -4.98 22.81 -18.99
N PHE A 253 -4.34 21.69 -19.30
CA PHE A 253 -3.81 20.77 -18.29
C PHE A 253 -2.28 20.72 -18.22
N ALA A 254 -1.57 21.64 -18.87
CA ALA A 254 -0.12 21.77 -18.72
C ALA A 254 0.22 22.34 -17.32
N GLU A 255 0.87 21.55 -16.45
CA GLU A 255 1.19 21.89 -15.06
C GLU A 255 -0.03 22.40 -14.27
N ALA A 256 -1.21 21.80 -14.51
CA ALA A 256 -2.48 22.21 -13.93
C ALA A 256 -2.70 21.60 -12.54
N MET A 257 -3.13 22.43 -11.59
CA MET A 257 -3.58 21.98 -10.29
C MET A 257 -5.04 21.57 -10.34
N VAL A 258 -5.34 20.35 -9.89
CA VAL A 258 -6.71 19.84 -9.75
C VAL A 258 -7.07 19.66 -8.27
N ASN A 259 -8.26 20.08 -7.90
CA ASN A 259 -8.81 19.88 -6.58
C ASN A 259 -9.47 18.49 -6.51
N VAL A 260 -9.01 17.68 -5.58
CA VAL A 260 -9.55 16.33 -5.33
C VAL A 260 -10.33 16.34 -4.02
N HIS A 261 -11.64 16.18 -4.10
CA HIS A 261 -12.55 16.12 -2.97
C HIS A 261 -12.57 14.72 -2.37
N LEU A 262 -12.13 14.57 -1.12
CA LEU A 262 -12.09 13.32 -0.39
C LEU A 262 -13.36 13.15 0.45
N SER A 263 -14.35 12.42 -0.05
CA SER A 263 -15.68 12.25 0.55
C SER A 263 -15.66 11.81 2.02
N ARG A 264 -14.72 10.92 2.41
CA ARG A 264 -14.65 10.41 3.80
C ARG A 264 -14.09 11.40 4.83
N LYS A 265 -13.46 12.49 4.40
CA LYS A 265 -12.77 13.44 5.30
C LYS A 265 -13.23 14.88 5.13
N TYR A 266 -14.20 15.14 4.26
CA TYR A 266 -14.62 16.51 3.89
C TYR A 266 -13.42 17.42 3.59
N ARG A 267 -12.36 16.84 2.98
CA ARG A 267 -11.10 17.53 2.72
C ARG A 267 -10.85 17.61 1.23
N VAL A 268 -10.45 18.78 0.78
CA VAL A 268 -9.93 19.01 -0.58
C VAL A 268 -8.41 18.89 -0.54
N VAL A 269 -7.87 18.13 -1.48
CA VAL A 269 -6.42 17.98 -1.66
C VAL A 269 -6.07 18.38 -3.08
N GLN A 270 -5.12 19.28 -3.22
CA GLN A 270 -4.61 19.67 -4.53
C GLN A 270 -3.62 18.62 -5.05
N ARG A 271 -3.70 18.33 -6.35
CA ARG A 271 -2.82 17.42 -7.08
C ARG A 271 -2.47 18.02 -8.43
N MET A 272 -1.28 17.73 -8.90
CA MET A 272 -0.79 18.28 -10.17
C MET A 272 -1.00 17.27 -11.32
N ILE A 273 -1.54 17.77 -12.41
CA ILE A 273 -1.44 17.16 -13.74
C ILE A 273 -0.27 17.83 -14.44
N HIS A 274 0.79 17.08 -14.68
CA HIS A 274 1.99 17.63 -15.33
C HIS A 274 1.79 17.89 -16.83
N SER A 275 1.12 16.96 -17.49
CA SER A 275 0.77 17.09 -18.91
C SER A 275 -0.32 16.11 -19.31
N ILE A 276 -1.06 16.47 -20.33
CA ILE A 276 -1.93 15.58 -21.10
C ILE A 276 -1.52 15.70 -22.55
N ARG A 277 -1.55 14.59 -23.30
CA ARG A 277 -1.50 14.57 -24.76
C ARG A 277 -2.77 13.91 -25.26
N VAL A 278 -3.38 14.47 -26.27
CA VAL A 278 -4.67 14.04 -26.83
C VAL A 278 -4.48 13.73 -28.30
N ASN A 279 -4.87 12.52 -28.72
CA ASN A 279 -4.89 12.11 -30.10
C ASN A 279 -6.29 11.56 -30.43
N LEU A 280 -7.05 12.26 -31.27
CA LEU A 280 -8.38 11.84 -31.70
C LEU A 280 -8.24 10.71 -32.73
N LEU A 281 -9.02 9.64 -32.53
CA LEU A 281 -9.02 8.44 -33.35
C LEU A 281 -10.43 8.19 -33.93
N GLU A 282 -10.52 7.39 -35.00
CA GLU A 282 -11.77 6.87 -35.58
C GLU A 282 -12.86 7.95 -35.79
N GLY A 283 -12.49 9.05 -36.45
CA GLY A 283 -13.47 10.12 -36.78
C GLY A 283 -14.04 10.84 -35.54
N GLY A 284 -13.36 10.81 -34.40
CA GLY A 284 -13.75 11.50 -33.18
C GLY A 284 -14.57 10.65 -32.20
N SER A 285 -14.81 9.36 -32.49
CA SER A 285 -15.49 8.44 -31.56
C SER A 285 -14.62 7.95 -30.42
N LYS A 286 -13.30 8.11 -30.54
CA LYS A 286 -12.32 7.74 -29.51
C LYS A 286 -11.22 8.79 -29.41
N ALA A 287 -10.66 8.96 -28.20
CA ALA A 287 -9.48 9.76 -27.96
C ALA A 287 -8.42 8.93 -27.19
N GLU A 288 -7.22 8.82 -27.74
CA GLU A 288 -6.07 8.29 -27.01
C GLU A 288 -5.49 9.41 -26.15
N LEU A 289 -5.33 9.17 -24.85
CA LEU A 289 -4.77 10.10 -23.89
C LEU A 289 -3.49 9.53 -23.28
N LEU A 290 -2.50 10.39 -23.13
CA LEU A 290 -1.33 10.16 -22.29
C LEU A 290 -1.33 11.21 -21.17
N ILE A 291 -1.71 10.80 -19.97
CA ILE A 291 -1.83 11.66 -18.78
C ILE A 291 -0.64 11.42 -17.87
N SER A 292 0.08 12.48 -17.53
CA SER A 292 1.17 12.48 -16.56
C SER A 292 0.74 13.24 -15.31
N CYS A 293 0.76 12.62 -14.14
CA CYS A 293 0.21 13.22 -12.94
C CYS A 293 0.90 12.77 -11.63
N GLU A 294 0.67 13.55 -10.58
CA GLU A 294 1.03 13.17 -9.21
C GLU A 294 0.26 11.95 -8.73
N GLY A 295 0.85 11.25 -7.76
CA GLY A 295 0.18 10.19 -7.04
C GLY A 295 -1.06 10.69 -6.30
N GLY A 296 -2.14 9.91 -6.38
CA GLY A 296 -3.40 10.24 -5.71
C GLY A 296 -4.44 10.95 -6.59
N VAL A 297 -4.14 11.28 -7.85
CA VAL A 297 -5.17 11.71 -8.82
C VAL A 297 -6.07 10.52 -9.16
N PRO A 298 -7.39 10.60 -8.91
CA PRO A 298 -8.34 9.54 -9.26
C PRO A 298 -8.68 9.62 -10.75
N ILE A 299 -7.94 8.89 -11.59
CA ILE A 299 -8.01 8.96 -13.07
C ILE A 299 -9.44 8.81 -13.59
N LYS A 300 -10.23 7.85 -13.05
CA LYS A 300 -11.63 7.70 -13.41
C LYS A 300 -12.38 9.04 -13.30
N LYS A 301 -12.35 9.67 -12.13
CA LYS A 301 -13.09 10.90 -11.84
C LYS A 301 -12.54 12.10 -12.60
N PHE A 302 -11.24 12.13 -12.83
CA PHE A 302 -10.60 13.15 -13.66
C PHE A 302 -11.06 13.06 -15.13
N ILE A 303 -11.16 11.85 -15.68
CA ILE A 303 -11.64 11.67 -17.05
C ILE A 303 -13.15 11.93 -17.12
N THR A 304 -13.96 11.27 -16.28
CA THR A 304 -15.42 11.26 -16.41
C THR A 304 -16.12 12.49 -15.82
N GLY A 305 -15.45 13.27 -14.97
CA GLY A 305 -16.09 14.36 -14.21
C GLY A 305 -17.11 13.90 -13.18
N GLN A 306 -17.18 12.58 -12.91
CA GLN A 306 -18.18 11.99 -12.03
C GLN A 306 -18.14 12.61 -10.62
N ASP A 307 -19.30 12.95 -10.08
CA ASP A 307 -19.55 13.52 -8.75
C ASP A 307 -18.93 14.92 -8.49
N GLY A 308 -18.38 15.61 -9.51
CA GLY A 308 -17.66 16.87 -9.30
C GLY A 308 -16.49 16.77 -8.32
N SER A 309 -16.01 15.56 -8.05
CA SER A 309 -15.00 15.36 -7.02
C SER A 309 -13.56 15.61 -7.48
N VAL A 310 -13.37 15.95 -8.76
CA VAL A 310 -12.10 16.42 -9.33
C VAL A 310 -12.38 17.61 -10.23
N GLU A 311 -11.78 18.76 -9.93
CA GLU A 311 -11.99 20.00 -10.69
C GLU A 311 -10.66 20.76 -10.85
N PRO A 312 -10.32 21.22 -12.08
CA PRO A 312 -10.98 20.91 -13.34
C PRO A 312 -10.86 19.44 -13.76
N ASN A 313 -11.76 18.96 -14.62
CA ASN A 313 -11.76 17.60 -15.15
C ASN A 313 -11.87 17.60 -16.68
N LEU A 314 -11.56 16.46 -17.31
CA LEU A 314 -11.56 16.34 -18.76
C LEU A 314 -12.98 16.49 -19.35
N SER A 315 -13.97 15.84 -18.74
CA SER A 315 -15.37 15.87 -19.23
C SER A 315 -15.94 17.29 -19.34
N GLY A 316 -15.57 18.17 -18.41
CA GLY A 316 -16.00 19.57 -18.42
C GLY A 316 -15.45 20.40 -19.60
N LEU A 317 -14.36 19.97 -20.21
CA LEU A 317 -13.77 20.63 -21.39
C LEU A 317 -14.25 20.05 -22.72
N LEU A 318 -14.97 18.91 -22.69
CA LEU A 318 -15.49 18.27 -23.91
C LEU A 318 -16.82 18.92 -24.32
N SER A 319 -16.78 19.95 -25.17
CA SER A 319 -17.98 20.69 -25.57
C SER A 319 -18.93 19.88 -26.47
N LEU A 320 -18.41 19.21 -27.50
CA LEU A 320 -19.17 18.44 -28.48
C LEU A 320 -19.33 16.95 -28.18
N TYR A 321 -18.61 16.47 -27.20
CA TYR A 321 -18.55 15.05 -26.90
C TYR A 321 -19.01 14.77 -25.47
N ILE A 322 -19.62 13.60 -25.28
CA ILE A 322 -19.93 13.02 -23.97
C ILE A 322 -19.11 11.75 -23.85
N ILE A 323 -18.56 11.50 -22.68
CA ILE A 323 -17.90 10.22 -22.41
C ILE A 323 -18.95 9.13 -22.32
N ASP A 324 -18.75 8.03 -23.05
CA ASP A 324 -19.65 6.87 -23.02
C ASP A 324 -19.70 6.30 -21.60
N GLN A 325 -20.86 6.31 -20.96
CA GLN A 325 -21.04 5.86 -19.59
C GLN A 325 -20.96 4.32 -19.46
N GLU A 326 -21.24 3.59 -20.53
CA GLU A 326 -21.14 2.12 -20.54
C GLU A 326 -19.69 1.66 -20.74
N LYS A 327 -18.88 2.43 -21.46
CA LYS A 327 -17.47 2.12 -21.76
C LYS A 327 -16.64 3.40 -21.68
N PRO A 328 -16.45 3.99 -20.51
CA PRO A 328 -15.90 5.34 -20.42
C PRO A 328 -14.45 5.42 -20.94
N PHE A 329 -13.62 4.47 -20.60
CA PHE A 329 -12.24 4.40 -21.09
C PHE A 329 -11.62 3.03 -20.83
N ASP A 330 -10.60 2.69 -21.61
CA ASP A 330 -9.74 1.51 -21.42
C ASP A 330 -8.30 1.93 -21.15
N ILE A 331 -7.65 1.26 -20.20
CA ILE A 331 -6.24 1.53 -19.84
C ILE A 331 -5.33 0.67 -20.69
N LEU A 332 -4.46 1.30 -21.47
CA LEU A 332 -3.49 0.63 -22.33
C LEU A 332 -2.15 0.40 -21.60
N ASP A 333 -1.70 1.36 -20.81
CA ASP A 333 -0.47 1.24 -20.03
C ASP A 333 -0.46 2.20 -18.83
N VAL A 334 0.26 1.83 -17.77
CA VAL A 334 0.55 2.69 -16.63
C VAL A 334 2.02 2.57 -16.27
N LYS A 335 2.77 3.67 -16.33
CA LYS A 335 4.19 3.72 -15.97
C LYS A 335 4.37 4.49 -14.66
N VAL A 336 5.02 3.88 -13.69
CA VAL A 336 5.40 4.54 -12.44
C VAL A 336 6.65 5.36 -12.69
N ARG A 337 6.63 6.64 -12.37
CA ARG A 337 7.82 7.49 -12.38
C ARG A 337 8.65 7.25 -11.13
N LYS A 338 9.96 7.20 -11.28
CA LYS A 338 10.86 7.21 -10.13
C LYS A 338 10.67 8.56 -9.42
N ALA A 339 10.50 8.53 -8.09
CA ALA A 339 10.46 9.75 -7.31
C ALA A 339 11.72 10.57 -7.61
N GLN A 340 11.56 11.76 -8.17
CA GLN A 340 12.65 12.73 -8.17
C GLN A 340 12.90 13.12 -6.71
N PRO A 341 14.16 13.21 -6.26
CA PRO A 341 14.45 13.75 -4.95
C PRO A 341 13.82 15.15 -4.91
N LYS A 342 12.97 15.41 -3.91
CA LYS A 342 12.41 16.74 -3.69
C LYS A 342 13.57 17.70 -3.65
N SER A 343 13.68 18.57 -4.65
CA SER A 343 14.60 19.72 -4.62
C SER A 343 14.27 20.45 -3.33
N GLY A 344 15.27 20.55 -2.42
CA GLY A 344 15.07 21.05 -1.09
C GLY A 344 14.34 22.38 -1.14
N ARG A 345 13.26 22.51 -0.37
CA ARG A 345 12.75 23.82 0.01
C ARG A 345 13.96 24.56 0.58
N ARG A 346 14.44 25.60 -0.12
CA ARG A 346 15.38 26.56 0.44
C ARG A 346 14.74 27.02 1.74
N GLY A 347 15.43 26.77 2.86
CA GLY A 347 15.02 27.28 4.14
C GLY A 347 14.84 28.79 4.00
N LEU A 348 13.69 29.28 4.45
CA LEU A 348 13.53 30.69 4.78
C LEU A 348 14.60 30.97 5.84
N GLU A 349 15.62 31.76 5.48
CA GLU A 349 16.56 32.33 6.42
C GLU A 349 15.73 33.10 7.47
N GLN A 350 15.83 32.66 8.71
CA GLN A 350 15.35 33.45 9.83
C GLN A 350 16.24 34.70 9.89
N PRO A 351 15.66 35.91 10.02
CA PRO A 351 16.46 37.11 10.22
C PRO A 351 17.25 36.98 11.51
N SER A 352 18.55 37.17 11.43
CA SER A 352 19.47 37.27 12.56
C SER A 352 19.02 38.40 13.47
N THR A 353 18.68 38.10 14.70
CA THR A 353 18.55 39.08 15.78
C THR A 353 19.93 39.65 16.09
N PRO A 354 20.08 41.00 16.21
CA PRO A 354 21.33 41.58 16.60
C PRO A 354 21.61 41.31 18.09
N GLU A 355 22.79 40.83 18.40
CA GLU A 355 23.33 40.73 19.75
C GLU A 355 23.39 42.13 20.36
N GLY A 356 22.54 42.38 21.37
CA GLY A 356 22.60 43.57 22.24
C GLY A 356 23.59 43.30 23.36
N GLN A 357 24.67 44.05 23.37
CA GLN A 357 25.60 44.21 24.45
C GLN A 357 24.85 44.63 25.72
N PHE A 358 24.97 43.89 26.82
CA PHE A 358 24.74 44.40 28.15
C PHE A 358 26.08 44.42 28.85
N GLN A 359 26.53 45.69 29.10
CA GLN A 359 27.62 46.00 30.01
C GLN A 359 27.17 45.83 31.45
N ASP A 360 28.10 45.36 32.23
CA ASP A 360 28.05 45.34 33.69
C ASP A 360 27.73 46.72 34.30
N LEU A 361 26.86 46.75 35.29
CA LEU A 361 26.87 47.77 36.34
C LEU A 361 26.46 47.17 37.66
N ASP A 362 27.44 47.16 38.59
CA ASP A 362 27.33 46.89 40.02
C ASP A 362 26.26 47.79 40.70
N ALA A 363 25.47 47.20 41.61
CA ALA A 363 25.16 47.72 42.95
C ALA A 363 24.33 46.68 43.73
#